data_c2f225a6cd42d0acd63ffa579086d6f5
#
_entry.id   c2f225a6cd42d0acd63ffa579086d6f5
#
_cell.length_a   1.000
_cell.length_b   1.000
_cell.length_c   1.000
_cell.angle_alpha   90.00
_cell.angle_beta   90.00
_cell.angle_gamma   90.00
#
_symmetry.space_group_name_H-M   'P 1'
#
loop_
_entity.id
_entity.type
_entity.pdbx_description
1 polymer ?
#
loop_
_entity_poly.entity_id
_entity_poly.type
_entity_poly.pdbx_seq_one_letter_code
_entity_poly.pdbx_strand_id
1 'polypeptide(L)'
;MALQLLAPISAKHILVVFLLFCGGISFPLRCSGDGSKEKEKTLAIIKPDGLAGNHTNKIKEIILDSGFGISKEMVVQLDEDSVKRFYVEHSSKSFFPSLLKYMTSGPVLIMVLEKENAVADWRAMIGPTDARKAKITHPYSIRAMCGLDLQRNCVHGSDSPDSAARETSFFFKESSSVVSKHDEL
;
A
#
# COMPACT_ATOMS: atom_id res chain seq x y z
N MET A 1 48.44 10.98 42.54
CA MET A 1 49.37 9.84 42.52
C MET A 1 48.62 8.69 41.93
N ALA A 2 48.97 8.09 40.88
CA ALA A 2 49.96 7.90 39.92
C ALA A 2 49.30 7.60 38.57
N LEU A 3 49.79 8.29 37.58
CA LEU A 3 49.51 8.07 36.15
C LEU A 3 50.25 6.80 35.72
N GLN A 4 49.60 5.87 35.01
CA GLN A 4 50.33 4.85 34.24
C GLN A 4 49.86 4.86 32.79
N LEU A 5 50.74 5.41 31.97
CA LEU A 5 50.77 5.30 30.52
C LEU A 5 50.95 3.83 30.09
N LEU A 6 50.16 3.35 29.17
CA LEU A 6 50.50 2.17 28.40
C LEU A 6 50.75 2.56 26.93
N ALA A 7 51.96 2.25 26.50
CA ALA A 7 52.57 2.52 25.22
C ALA A 7 51.96 1.67 24.07
N PRO A 8 52.16 2.06 22.79
CA PRO A 8 51.60 1.40 21.64
C PRO A 8 52.37 0.12 21.22
N ILE A 9 51.67 -0.94 20.90
CA ILE A 9 52.28 -2.15 20.36
C ILE A 9 52.46 -1.99 18.84
N SER A 10 53.72 -2.03 18.47
CA SER A 10 54.24 -1.95 17.10
C SER A 10 53.83 -3.14 16.23
N ALA A 11 53.41 -2.80 15.02
CA ALA A 11 53.24 -3.77 13.92
C ALA A 11 54.60 -4.29 13.45
N LYS A 12 54.83 -5.60 13.48
CA LYS A 12 55.81 -6.29 12.61
C LYS A 12 55.52 -7.79 12.52
N HIS A 13 55.28 -8.24 11.27
CA HIS A 13 55.64 -9.53 10.68
C HIS A 13 54.91 -10.80 11.16
N ILE A 14 53.92 -11.22 10.40
CA ILE A 14 53.80 -12.66 10.05
C ILE A 14 53.49 -12.73 8.54
N LEU A 15 54.56 -12.97 7.79
CA LEU A 15 54.54 -13.44 6.41
C LEU A 15 54.40 -14.95 6.48
N VAL A 16 53.21 -15.49 6.19
CA VAL A 16 53.03 -16.91 5.97
C VAL A 16 52.78 -17.16 4.51
N VAL A 17 53.82 -17.70 3.90
CA VAL A 17 53.79 -18.26 2.53
C VAL A 17 52.95 -19.51 2.54
N PHE A 18 51.83 -19.54 1.83
CA PHE A 18 51.19 -20.81 1.42
C PHE A 18 51.33 -20.99 -0.07
N LEU A 19 52.21 -21.92 -0.41
CA LEU A 19 52.44 -22.45 -1.74
C LEU A 19 51.28 -23.37 -2.15
N LEU A 20 50.71 -23.12 -3.29
CA LEU A 20 50.23 -24.03 -4.34
C LEU A 20 49.60 -25.36 -3.93
N PHE A 21 48.28 -25.43 -4.08
CA PHE A 21 47.63 -26.64 -4.57
C PHE A 21 46.65 -26.27 -5.67
N CYS A 22 47.08 -26.52 -6.93
CA CYS A 22 46.19 -26.57 -8.07
C CYS A 22 45.27 -27.77 -7.95
N GLY A 23 44.06 -27.57 -7.53
CA GLY A 23 42.94 -28.51 -7.65
C GLY A 23 41.77 -27.76 -8.23
N GLY A 24 41.54 -27.98 -9.54
CA GLY A 24 40.42 -27.37 -10.25
C GLY A 24 39.08 -27.87 -9.73
N ILE A 25 38.49 -27.12 -8.81
CA ILE A 25 37.07 -27.27 -8.49
C ILE A 25 36.39 -26.10 -9.20
N SER A 26 35.84 -26.43 -10.37
CA SER A 26 34.92 -25.54 -11.09
C SER A 26 33.67 -25.42 -10.25
N PHE A 27 33.56 -24.35 -9.43
CA PHE A 27 32.29 -23.95 -8.86
C PHE A 27 31.47 -23.37 -9.99
N PRO A 28 30.27 -23.91 -10.27
CA PRO A 28 29.36 -23.21 -11.15
C PRO A 28 29.06 -21.85 -10.50
N LEU A 29 29.39 -20.77 -11.19
CA LEU A 29 28.85 -19.45 -10.88
C LEU A 29 27.32 -19.59 -10.89
N ARG A 30 26.76 -19.76 -9.69
CA ARG A 30 25.34 -19.60 -9.49
C ARG A 30 25.08 -18.12 -9.71
N CYS A 31 24.63 -17.78 -10.92
CA CYS A 31 23.97 -16.50 -11.17
C CYS A 31 22.90 -16.37 -10.07
N SER A 32 23.16 -15.56 -9.06
CA SER A 32 22.10 -15.03 -8.22
C SER A 32 21.20 -14.27 -9.19
N GLY A 33 20.13 -14.93 -9.64
CA GLY A 33 19.03 -14.24 -10.25
C GLY A 33 18.66 -13.13 -9.29
N ASP A 34 18.73 -11.91 -9.75
CA ASP A 34 18.13 -10.75 -9.11
C ASP A 34 16.63 -11.08 -9.00
N GLY A 35 16.28 -11.74 -7.90
CA GLY A 35 14.90 -11.98 -7.53
C GLY A 35 14.34 -10.64 -7.05
N SER A 36 14.04 -9.74 -7.97
CA SER A 36 13.14 -8.64 -7.67
C SER A 36 11.86 -9.27 -7.16
N LYS A 37 11.69 -9.33 -5.83
CA LYS A 37 10.44 -9.79 -5.23
C LYS A 37 9.32 -8.98 -5.86
N GLU A 38 8.38 -9.66 -6.49
CA GLU A 38 7.21 -9.01 -7.06
C GLU A 38 6.54 -8.19 -5.95
N LYS A 39 6.37 -6.89 -6.20
CA LYS A 39 5.77 -5.98 -5.22
C LYS A 39 4.32 -6.38 -5.00
N GLU A 40 3.94 -6.52 -3.75
CA GLU A 40 2.54 -6.72 -3.36
C GLU A 40 1.71 -5.50 -3.76
N LYS A 41 0.44 -5.73 -4.13
CA LYS A 41 -0.51 -4.69 -4.53
C LYS A 41 -1.66 -4.60 -3.52
N THR A 42 -2.17 -3.40 -3.30
CA THR A 42 -3.39 -3.16 -2.53
C THR A 42 -4.26 -2.11 -3.21
N LEU A 43 -5.58 -2.21 -3.04
CA LEU A 43 -6.48 -1.17 -3.47
C LEU A 43 -6.62 -0.10 -2.38
N ALA A 44 -6.47 1.15 -2.76
CA ALA A 44 -6.76 2.32 -1.95
C ALA A 44 -7.89 3.13 -2.61
N ILE A 45 -8.88 3.57 -1.82
CA ILE A 45 -9.89 4.52 -2.29
C ILE A 45 -9.87 5.73 -1.38
N ILE A 46 -9.77 6.94 -1.95
CA ILE A 46 -10.16 8.15 -1.25
C ILE A 46 -11.65 8.35 -1.49
N LYS A 47 -12.43 8.31 -0.41
CA LYS A 47 -13.90 8.35 -0.41
C LYS A 47 -14.43 9.76 -0.65
N PRO A 48 -15.75 9.95 -0.87
CA PRO A 48 -16.31 11.26 -1.18
C PRO A 48 -15.97 12.36 -0.17
N ASP A 49 -15.94 12.05 1.13
CA ASP A 49 -15.56 12.99 2.19
C ASP A 49 -14.08 13.41 2.10
N GLY A 50 -13.20 12.49 1.74
CA GLY A 50 -11.77 12.76 1.56
C GLY A 50 -11.49 13.65 0.35
N LEU A 51 -12.20 13.46 -0.77
CA LEU A 51 -12.09 14.32 -1.95
C LEU A 51 -12.68 15.70 -1.68
N ALA A 52 -13.91 15.75 -1.18
CA ALA A 52 -14.60 17.01 -0.86
C ALA A 52 -13.86 17.85 0.19
N GLY A 53 -13.14 17.20 1.11
CA GLY A 53 -12.30 17.85 2.12
C GLY A 53 -10.94 18.32 1.62
N ASN A 54 -10.63 18.20 0.31
CA ASN A 54 -9.34 18.54 -0.29
C ASN A 54 -8.13 17.79 0.31
N HIS A 55 -8.35 16.56 0.80
CA HIS A 55 -7.28 15.76 1.42
C HIS A 55 -6.43 14.96 0.42
N THR A 56 -6.79 14.95 -0.87
CA THR A 56 -6.17 14.10 -1.90
C THR A 56 -4.66 14.30 -2.00
N ASN A 57 -4.19 15.54 -2.12
CA ASN A 57 -2.76 15.81 -2.29
C ASN A 57 -1.97 15.38 -1.06
N LYS A 58 -2.48 15.65 0.14
CA LYS A 58 -1.82 15.25 1.38
C LYS A 58 -1.79 13.73 1.56
N ILE A 59 -2.85 13.03 1.19
CA ILE A 59 -2.87 11.56 1.22
C ILE A 59 -1.87 10.98 0.22
N LYS A 60 -1.81 11.51 -1.02
CA LYS A 60 -0.82 11.06 -2.03
C LYS A 60 0.62 11.33 -1.58
N GLU A 61 0.89 12.48 -0.98
CA GLU A 61 2.20 12.77 -0.37
C GLU A 61 2.57 11.72 0.68
N ILE A 62 1.69 11.44 1.64
CA ILE A 62 1.91 10.41 2.67
C ILE A 62 2.17 9.03 2.05
N ILE A 63 1.43 8.65 1.00
CA ILE A 63 1.63 7.39 0.26
C ILE A 63 3.04 7.32 -0.32
N LEU A 64 3.46 8.35 -1.05
CA LEU A 64 4.76 8.39 -1.72
C LEU A 64 5.91 8.45 -0.71
N ASP A 65 5.81 9.28 0.32
CA ASP A 65 6.81 9.42 1.39
C ASP A 65 7.00 8.12 2.18
N SER A 66 5.96 7.28 2.23
CA SER A 66 6.01 5.95 2.86
C SER A 66 6.57 4.86 1.95
N GLY A 67 7.07 5.21 0.77
CA GLY A 67 7.71 4.31 -0.18
C GLY A 67 6.76 3.47 -1.03
N PHE A 68 5.47 3.82 -1.09
CA PHE A 68 4.56 3.21 -2.04
C PHE A 68 4.74 3.79 -3.44
N GLY A 69 4.60 2.94 -4.47
CA GLY A 69 4.32 3.37 -5.82
C GLY A 69 2.81 3.40 -6.08
N ILE A 70 2.34 4.35 -6.88
CA ILE A 70 0.97 4.37 -7.40
C ILE A 70 1.04 3.87 -8.83
N SER A 71 0.59 2.62 -9.09
CA SER A 71 0.70 2.00 -10.41
C SER A 71 -0.49 2.29 -11.32
N LYS A 72 -1.66 2.53 -10.73
CA LYS A 72 -2.88 2.93 -11.44
C LYS A 72 -3.68 3.89 -10.57
N GLU A 73 -4.37 4.84 -11.22
CA GLU A 73 -5.34 5.68 -10.53
C GLU A 73 -6.45 6.14 -11.49
N MET A 74 -7.64 6.35 -10.94
CA MET A 74 -8.77 6.96 -11.65
C MET A 74 -9.74 7.63 -10.68
N VAL A 75 -10.35 8.71 -11.13
CA VAL A 75 -11.50 9.33 -10.43
C VAL A 75 -12.77 8.85 -11.10
N VAL A 76 -13.73 8.40 -10.31
CA VAL A 76 -15.00 7.87 -10.80
C VAL A 76 -16.14 8.23 -9.87
N GLN A 77 -17.31 8.55 -10.45
CA GLN A 77 -18.57 8.62 -9.73
C GLN A 77 -19.19 7.22 -9.74
N LEU A 78 -19.27 6.58 -8.56
CA LEU A 78 -19.88 5.26 -8.45
C LEU A 78 -21.40 5.37 -8.52
N ASP A 79 -22.03 4.46 -9.27
CA ASP A 79 -23.46 4.22 -9.23
C ASP A 79 -23.84 3.19 -8.15
N GLU A 80 -25.13 3.05 -7.87
CA GLU A 80 -25.61 2.14 -6.84
C GLU A 80 -25.23 0.67 -7.14
N ASP A 81 -25.26 0.27 -8.39
CA ASP A 81 -24.98 -1.12 -8.77
C ASP A 81 -23.50 -1.46 -8.61
N SER A 82 -22.63 -0.54 -8.94
CA SER A 82 -21.19 -0.67 -8.67
C SER A 82 -20.90 -0.76 -7.17
N VAL A 83 -21.55 0.07 -6.34
CA VAL A 83 -21.38 0.01 -4.87
C VAL A 83 -21.95 -1.31 -4.32
N LYS A 84 -23.10 -1.78 -4.79
CA LYS A 84 -23.69 -3.06 -4.37
C LYS A 84 -22.77 -4.24 -4.71
N ARG A 85 -22.18 -4.25 -5.91
CA ARG A 85 -21.24 -5.30 -6.33
C ARG A 85 -19.93 -5.26 -5.57
N PHE A 86 -19.36 -4.07 -5.37
CA PHE A 86 -18.09 -3.91 -4.67
C PHE A 86 -18.20 -4.30 -3.20
N TYR A 87 -19.25 -3.86 -2.52
CA TYR A 87 -19.51 -4.14 -1.10
C TYR A 87 -20.50 -5.30 -0.87
N VAL A 88 -20.58 -6.27 -1.78
CA VAL A 88 -21.52 -7.40 -1.71
C VAL A 88 -21.48 -8.15 -0.38
N GLU A 89 -20.29 -8.26 0.24
CA GLU A 89 -20.09 -8.90 1.55
C GLU A 89 -20.78 -8.15 2.70
N HIS A 90 -21.16 -6.90 2.49
CA HIS A 90 -21.88 -6.07 3.45
C HIS A 90 -23.36 -5.93 3.18
N SER A 91 -23.88 -6.53 2.10
CA SER A 91 -25.26 -6.35 1.63
C SER A 91 -26.33 -6.69 2.66
N SER A 92 -26.07 -7.64 3.54
CA SER A 92 -26.99 -8.06 4.63
C SER A 92 -26.87 -7.22 5.92
N LYS A 93 -25.95 -6.27 5.96
CA LYS A 93 -25.70 -5.48 7.19
C LYS A 93 -26.66 -4.29 7.27
N SER A 94 -27.12 -3.96 8.47
CA SER A 94 -28.05 -2.86 8.72
C SER A 94 -27.54 -1.48 8.26
N PHE A 95 -26.23 -1.29 8.23
CA PHE A 95 -25.60 -0.04 7.77
C PHE A 95 -25.49 0.07 6.25
N PHE A 96 -25.76 -1.00 5.49
CA PHE A 96 -25.50 -1.04 4.04
C PHE A 96 -26.28 0.03 3.23
N PRO A 97 -27.58 0.33 3.51
CA PRO A 97 -28.26 1.41 2.81
C PRO A 97 -27.62 2.78 3.02
N SER A 98 -27.10 3.05 4.21
CA SER A 98 -26.37 4.27 4.51
C SER A 98 -25.02 4.34 3.79
N LEU A 99 -24.29 3.21 3.73
CA LEU A 99 -23.03 3.08 2.99
C LEU A 99 -23.25 3.34 1.49
N LEU A 100 -24.31 2.78 0.92
CA LEU A 100 -24.69 2.96 -0.48
C LEU A 100 -24.91 4.45 -0.79
N LYS A 101 -25.77 5.11 -0.02
CA LYS A 101 -26.03 6.55 -0.16
C LYS A 101 -24.76 7.39 -0.03
N TYR A 102 -23.88 7.02 0.89
CA TYR A 102 -22.64 7.74 1.12
C TYR A 102 -21.64 7.55 -0.03
N MET A 103 -21.41 6.33 -0.51
CA MET A 103 -20.45 6.06 -1.58
C MET A 103 -20.89 6.60 -2.95
N THR A 104 -22.20 6.85 -3.14
CA THR A 104 -22.76 7.49 -4.34
C THR A 104 -22.92 9.00 -4.23
N SER A 105 -22.60 9.61 -3.08
CA SER A 105 -22.81 11.03 -2.82
C SER A 105 -21.83 11.97 -3.52
N GLY A 106 -20.74 11.44 -4.06
CA GLY A 106 -19.71 12.21 -4.76
C GLY A 106 -18.67 11.29 -5.39
N PRO A 107 -17.73 11.84 -6.16
CA PRO A 107 -16.68 11.07 -6.78
C PRO A 107 -15.74 10.46 -5.73
N VAL A 108 -15.06 9.37 -6.12
CA VAL A 108 -14.01 8.70 -5.38
C VAL A 108 -12.73 8.66 -6.23
N LEU A 109 -11.56 8.70 -5.59
CA LEU A 109 -10.29 8.42 -6.24
C LEU A 109 -9.86 7.00 -5.89
N ILE A 110 -9.70 6.17 -6.89
CA ILE A 110 -9.28 4.77 -6.77
C ILE A 110 -7.83 4.66 -7.21
N MET A 111 -7.00 3.99 -6.42
CA MET A 111 -5.57 3.81 -6.68
C MET A 111 -5.17 2.36 -6.44
N VAL A 112 -4.22 1.86 -7.23
CA VAL A 112 -3.48 0.63 -6.96
C VAL A 112 -2.11 1.02 -6.42
N LEU A 113 -1.85 0.66 -5.18
CA LEU A 113 -0.60 0.93 -4.48
C LEU A 113 0.29 -0.31 -4.50
N GLU A 114 1.59 -0.11 -4.73
CA GLU A 114 2.59 -1.18 -4.83
C GLU A 114 3.74 -0.95 -3.85
N LYS A 115 4.01 -1.95 -3.01
CA LYS A 115 5.13 -1.96 -2.07
C LYS A 115 5.36 -3.39 -1.57
N GLU A 116 6.50 -3.71 -0.99
CA GLU A 116 6.63 -4.91 -0.17
C GLU A 116 5.70 -4.80 1.05
N ASN A 117 4.89 -5.82 1.34
CA ASN A 117 3.83 -5.82 2.37
C ASN A 117 2.76 -4.71 2.20
N ALA A 118 2.38 -4.40 0.96
CA ALA A 118 1.51 -3.27 0.64
C ALA A 118 0.18 -3.27 1.40
N VAL A 119 -0.47 -4.43 1.55
CA VAL A 119 -1.76 -4.53 2.28
C VAL A 119 -1.59 -4.16 3.74
N ALA A 120 -0.62 -4.78 4.43
CA ALA A 120 -0.40 -4.56 5.86
C ALA A 120 0.02 -3.11 6.15
N ASP A 121 0.97 -2.58 5.38
CA ASP A 121 1.50 -1.24 5.55
C ASP A 121 0.44 -0.17 5.27
N TRP A 122 -0.36 -0.33 4.19
CA TRP A 122 -1.45 0.59 3.90
C TRP A 122 -2.50 0.60 5.00
N ARG A 123 -2.89 -0.59 5.50
CA ARG A 123 -3.84 -0.69 6.63
C ARG A 123 -3.32 -0.05 7.90
N ALA A 124 -2.03 -0.18 8.19
CA ALA A 124 -1.41 0.50 9.34
C ALA A 124 -1.46 2.04 9.19
N MET A 125 -1.15 2.56 7.98
CA MET A 125 -1.17 3.99 7.68
C MET A 125 -2.57 4.61 7.76
N ILE A 126 -3.60 3.91 7.26
CA ILE A 126 -4.95 4.44 7.31
C ILE A 126 -5.56 4.39 8.72
N GLY A 127 -5.09 3.48 9.57
CA GLY A 127 -5.54 3.34 10.95
C GLY A 127 -6.90 2.63 11.10
N PRO A 128 -7.44 2.59 12.33
CA PRO A 128 -8.70 1.91 12.64
C PRO A 128 -9.89 2.45 11.84
N THR A 129 -10.87 1.58 11.57
CA THR A 129 -12.05 1.93 10.75
C THR A 129 -12.88 3.07 11.35
N ASP A 130 -13.06 3.10 12.67
CA ASP A 130 -13.70 4.25 13.33
C ASP A 130 -12.71 5.40 13.47
N ALA A 131 -12.95 6.49 12.72
CA ALA A 131 -12.10 7.67 12.72
C ALA A 131 -12.03 8.35 14.11
N ARG A 132 -13.07 8.25 14.93
CA ARG A 132 -13.06 8.77 16.30
C ARG A 132 -12.10 7.97 17.18
N LYS A 133 -12.07 6.65 17.02
CA LYS A 133 -11.08 5.78 17.67
C LYS A 133 -9.68 6.06 17.15
N ALA A 134 -9.53 6.25 15.83
CA ALA A 134 -8.25 6.57 15.20
C ALA A 134 -7.63 7.86 15.79
N LYS A 135 -8.41 8.90 16.00
CA LYS A 135 -7.96 10.18 16.61
C LYS A 135 -7.35 10.00 18.01
N ILE A 136 -7.80 9.00 18.75
CA ILE A 136 -7.32 8.72 20.11
C ILE A 136 -6.13 7.77 20.09
N THR A 137 -6.23 6.67 19.34
CA THR A 137 -5.28 5.55 19.42
C THR A 137 -4.18 5.60 18.36
N HIS A 138 -4.44 6.27 17.21
CA HIS A 138 -3.55 6.38 16.06
C HIS A 138 -3.59 7.79 15.47
N PRO A 139 -3.18 8.82 16.24
CA PRO A 139 -3.40 10.23 15.89
C PRO A 139 -2.71 10.68 14.60
N TYR A 140 -1.72 9.94 14.14
CA TYR A 140 -0.99 10.21 12.89
C TYR A 140 -1.52 9.42 11.68
N SER A 141 -2.59 8.63 11.84
CA SER A 141 -3.18 7.89 10.74
C SER A 141 -4.03 8.78 9.83
N ILE A 142 -4.21 8.34 8.58
CA ILE A 142 -5.02 9.07 7.59
C ILE A 142 -6.46 9.27 8.08
N ARG A 143 -7.08 8.25 8.69
CA ARG A 143 -8.43 8.35 9.24
C ARG A 143 -8.53 9.30 10.42
N ALA A 144 -7.48 9.44 11.22
CA ALA A 144 -7.44 10.46 12.28
C ALA A 144 -7.39 11.87 11.69
N MET A 145 -6.67 12.05 10.58
CA MET A 145 -6.50 13.34 9.90
C MET A 145 -7.79 13.82 9.23
N CYS A 146 -8.49 12.95 8.48
CA CYS A 146 -9.57 13.38 7.59
C CYS A 146 -10.92 12.69 7.83
N GLY A 147 -10.98 11.61 8.61
CA GLY A 147 -12.24 10.92 8.88
C GLY A 147 -13.08 11.58 9.97
N LEU A 148 -14.40 11.38 9.92
CA LEU A 148 -15.37 11.92 10.86
C LEU A 148 -15.92 10.87 11.83
N ASP A 149 -16.29 9.70 11.30
CA ASP A 149 -16.94 8.62 12.05
C ASP A 149 -16.58 7.23 11.51
N LEU A 150 -17.38 6.22 11.82
CA LEU A 150 -17.17 4.84 11.38
C LEU A 150 -17.35 4.66 9.86
N GLN A 151 -18.24 5.43 9.24
CA GLN A 151 -18.59 5.31 7.82
C GLN A 151 -17.86 6.37 6.98
N ARG A 152 -17.95 7.64 7.39
CA ARG A 152 -17.23 8.77 6.78
C ARG A 152 -15.81 8.80 7.35
N ASN A 153 -14.98 7.89 6.90
CA ASN A 153 -13.65 7.63 7.43
C ASN A 153 -12.54 7.83 6.37
N CYS A 154 -12.86 8.63 5.36
CA CYS A 154 -11.94 9.21 4.38
C CYS A 154 -11.37 8.22 3.37
N VAL A 155 -10.96 7.02 3.77
CA VAL A 155 -10.24 6.08 2.90
C VAL A 155 -10.67 4.63 3.09
N HIS A 156 -10.46 3.83 2.03
CA HIS A 156 -10.55 2.37 2.03
C HIS A 156 -9.17 1.76 1.77
N GLY A 157 -8.96 0.57 2.27
CA GLY A 157 -7.84 -0.30 1.95
C GLY A 157 -8.26 -1.75 2.02
N SER A 158 -7.79 -2.56 1.10
CA SER A 158 -8.07 -4.00 1.05
C SER A 158 -7.66 -4.70 2.34
N ASP A 159 -8.41 -5.73 2.73
CA ASP A 159 -8.21 -6.45 3.99
C ASP A 159 -7.15 -7.55 3.91
N SER A 160 -6.91 -8.06 2.71
CA SER A 160 -6.01 -9.17 2.42
C SER A 160 -5.48 -9.08 0.98
N PRO A 161 -4.43 -9.84 0.61
CA PRO A 161 -4.00 -9.95 -0.78
C PRO A 161 -5.11 -10.44 -1.73
N ASP A 162 -5.95 -11.38 -1.29
CA ASP A 162 -7.09 -11.87 -2.08
C ASP A 162 -8.14 -10.79 -2.31
N SER A 163 -8.47 -10.01 -1.26
CA SER A 163 -9.35 -8.83 -1.40
C SER A 163 -8.74 -7.81 -2.34
N ALA A 164 -7.44 -7.54 -2.23
CA ALA A 164 -6.73 -6.60 -3.10
C ALA A 164 -6.78 -7.01 -4.58
N ALA A 165 -6.57 -8.30 -4.87
CA ALA A 165 -6.66 -8.83 -6.23
C ALA A 165 -8.07 -8.71 -6.81
N ARG A 166 -9.10 -9.11 -6.04
CA ARG A 166 -10.51 -9.01 -6.42
C ARG A 166 -10.92 -7.56 -6.66
N GLU A 167 -10.63 -6.67 -5.71
CA GLU A 167 -11.00 -5.26 -5.72
C GLU A 167 -10.30 -4.48 -6.83
N THR A 168 -9.02 -4.75 -7.06
CA THR A 168 -8.25 -4.17 -8.18
C THR A 168 -8.84 -4.64 -9.51
N SER A 169 -9.17 -5.92 -9.63
CA SER A 169 -9.76 -6.46 -10.85
C SER A 169 -11.15 -5.88 -11.13
N PHE A 170 -11.93 -5.60 -10.09
CA PHE A 170 -13.24 -4.98 -10.22
C PHE A 170 -13.16 -3.63 -10.94
N PHE A 171 -12.25 -2.76 -10.53
CA PHE A 171 -12.16 -1.41 -11.09
C PHE A 171 -11.34 -1.34 -12.39
N PHE A 172 -10.28 -2.11 -12.54
CA PHE A 172 -9.31 -1.92 -13.61
C PHE A 172 -9.36 -2.99 -14.73
N LYS A 173 -10.10 -4.09 -14.56
CA LYS A 173 -10.37 -5.03 -15.65
C LYS A 173 -11.66 -4.71 -16.39
N GLU A 174 -12.70 -4.22 -15.72
CA GLU A 174 -13.96 -3.84 -16.37
C GLU A 174 -13.80 -2.64 -17.33
N SER A 175 -12.90 -1.68 -17.03
CA SER A 175 -12.66 -0.55 -17.94
C SER A 175 -12.01 -0.93 -19.28
N SER A 176 -11.40 -2.12 -19.39
CA SER A 176 -10.88 -2.62 -20.67
C SER A 176 -11.96 -3.18 -21.61
N SER A 177 -13.15 -3.49 -21.10
CA SER A 177 -14.25 -4.07 -21.91
C SER A 177 -15.25 -3.03 -22.44
N VAL A 178 -15.20 -1.80 -21.92
CA VAL A 178 -16.13 -0.73 -22.33
C VAL A 178 -15.60 0.10 -23.51
N VAL A 179 -14.26 0.12 -23.71
CA VAL A 179 -13.64 0.92 -24.80
C VAL A 179 -13.81 0.28 -26.19
N SER A 180 -14.21 -1.01 -26.29
CA SER A 180 -14.34 -1.71 -27.59
C SER A 180 -15.72 -1.64 -28.24
N LYS A 181 -16.67 -0.81 -27.73
CA LYS A 181 -18.03 -0.72 -28.29
C LYS A 181 -18.40 0.61 -28.97
N HIS A 182 -17.43 1.54 -29.14
CA HIS A 182 -17.74 2.86 -29.73
C HIS A 182 -17.01 3.17 -31.04
N ASP A 183 -16.31 2.22 -31.67
CA ASP A 183 -15.63 2.46 -32.96
C ASP A 183 -16.22 1.62 -34.11
N GLU A 184 -17.53 1.34 -34.13
CA GLU A 184 -18.21 0.90 -35.34
C GLU A 184 -19.57 1.58 -35.47
N LEU A 185 -19.59 2.78 -36.06
CA LEU A 185 -20.68 3.35 -36.85
C LEU A 185 -20.12 4.36 -37.85
#